data_7d384e9da06d09acd45a745b0abd18e9
#
_entry.id   7d384e9da06d09acd45a745b0abd18e9
#
_cell.length_a   1.000
_cell.length_b   1.000
_cell.length_c   1.000
_cell.angle_alpha   90.00
_cell.angle_beta   90.00
_cell.angle_gamma   90.00
#
_symmetry.space_group_name_H-M   'P 1'
#
loop_
_entity.id
_entity.type
_entity.pdbx_description
1 polymer ?
#
loop_
_entity_poly.entity_id
_entity_poly.type
_entity_poly.pdbx_seq_one_letter_code
_entity_poly.pdbx_strand_id
1 'polypeptide(L)'
;LFLSLICNFAYGQAIIKGINYDESKVPDFVLPDPLICNDGQQVTTADEWEKVRRPEILEIFMSKVYGRTPTDKIDVSYTLLACDPKAMDGKATCKQILFTFTNGKKTIDAILLLYIPNHVQGRVPVFVGYNFMGNQTTTLEPSIYYSPGLRFVHGKDSPVWTRGAQKNRWCYDKILERGDAVATMCYHDIYPDRAELR
;
A
#
# COMPACT_ATOMS: atom_id res chain seq x y z
N LEU A 1 -14.85 -51.47 -3.77
CA LEU A 1 -13.80 -50.71 -4.47
C LEU A 1 -14.23 -49.25 -4.57
N PHE A 2 -13.76 -48.41 -3.67
CA PHE A 2 -14.01 -46.96 -3.71
C PHE A 2 -12.89 -46.29 -4.53
N LEU A 3 -13.24 -45.78 -5.70
CA LEU A 3 -12.33 -44.96 -6.52
C LEU A 3 -12.46 -43.52 -6.02
N SER A 4 -11.46 -43.02 -5.24
CA SER A 4 -11.37 -41.62 -4.88
C SER A 4 -10.83 -40.82 -6.06
N LEU A 5 -11.71 -40.03 -6.67
CA LEU A 5 -11.34 -39.03 -7.69
C LEU A 5 -10.58 -37.89 -6.98
N ILE A 6 -9.27 -37.86 -7.08
CA ILE A 6 -8.46 -36.68 -6.66
C ILE A 6 -8.56 -35.66 -7.79
N CYS A 7 -9.46 -34.69 -7.66
CA CYS A 7 -9.45 -33.50 -8.51
C CYS A 7 -8.25 -32.62 -8.11
N ASN A 8 -7.16 -32.77 -8.83
CA ASN A 8 -6.10 -31.75 -8.82
C ASN A 8 -6.63 -30.50 -9.52
N PHE A 9 -7.02 -29.50 -8.75
CA PHE A 9 -7.20 -28.14 -9.27
C PHE A 9 -5.82 -27.57 -9.58
N ALA A 10 -5.35 -27.81 -10.80
CA ALA A 10 -4.25 -27.06 -11.35
C ALA A 10 -4.72 -25.60 -11.53
N TYR A 11 -4.34 -24.71 -10.65
CA TYR A 11 -4.44 -23.27 -10.89
C TYR A 11 -3.48 -22.94 -12.04
N GLY A 12 -3.98 -23.02 -13.27
CA GLY A 12 -3.23 -22.58 -14.43
C GLY A 12 -2.98 -21.08 -14.32
N GLN A 13 -1.75 -20.69 -14.08
CA GLN A 13 -1.34 -19.29 -14.18
C GLN A 13 -1.59 -18.84 -15.62
N ALA A 14 -2.34 -17.76 -15.82
CA ALA A 14 -2.53 -17.20 -17.15
C ALA A 14 -1.16 -16.81 -17.74
N ILE A 15 -0.79 -17.45 -18.86
CA ILE A 15 0.47 -17.16 -19.54
C ILE A 15 0.35 -15.79 -20.20
N ILE A 16 1.09 -14.82 -19.72
CA ILE A 16 1.17 -13.47 -20.31
C ILE A 16 2.23 -13.51 -21.41
N LYS A 17 1.83 -13.17 -22.64
CA LYS A 17 2.74 -13.15 -23.79
C LYS A 17 3.93 -12.18 -23.53
N GLY A 18 5.14 -12.68 -23.74
CA GLY A 18 6.38 -11.91 -23.56
C GLY A 18 7.02 -12.03 -22.18
N ILE A 19 6.39 -12.77 -21.24
CA ILE A 19 6.99 -13.09 -19.95
C ILE A 19 7.67 -14.46 -20.05
N ASN A 20 8.90 -14.55 -19.52
CA ASN A 20 9.59 -15.81 -19.36
C ASN A 20 9.10 -16.51 -18.08
N TYR A 21 8.55 -17.72 -18.23
CA TYR A 21 8.12 -18.60 -17.13
C TYR A 21 9.05 -19.81 -16.97
N ASP A 22 10.11 -19.87 -17.77
CA ASP A 22 11.07 -20.98 -17.78
C ASP A 22 12.31 -20.55 -17.01
N GLU A 23 12.47 -21.07 -15.81
CA GLU A 23 13.59 -20.75 -14.91
C GLU A 23 14.95 -21.10 -15.53
N SER A 24 15.00 -22.14 -16.39
CA SER A 24 16.25 -22.53 -17.07
C SER A 24 16.78 -21.46 -18.04
N LYS A 25 15.96 -20.49 -18.43
CA LYS A 25 16.33 -19.36 -19.29
C LYS A 25 16.75 -18.11 -18.51
N VAL A 26 16.71 -18.16 -17.19
CA VAL A 26 17.24 -17.08 -16.35
C VAL A 26 18.76 -17.17 -16.38
N PRO A 27 19.47 -16.11 -16.77
CA PRO A 27 20.94 -16.11 -16.75
C PRO A 27 21.49 -16.33 -15.35
N ASP A 28 22.60 -17.01 -15.25
CA ASP A 28 23.34 -17.10 -14.00
C ASP A 28 23.76 -15.69 -13.55
N PHE A 29 23.54 -15.38 -12.29
CA PHE A 29 23.94 -14.11 -11.70
C PHE A 29 24.50 -14.31 -10.29
N VAL A 30 25.40 -13.41 -9.90
CA VAL A 30 25.97 -13.38 -8.57
C VAL A 30 25.40 -12.14 -7.86
N LEU A 31 24.75 -12.36 -6.72
CA LEU A 31 24.28 -11.24 -5.89
C LEU A 31 25.48 -10.52 -5.27
N PRO A 32 25.49 -9.17 -5.27
CA PRO A 32 26.48 -8.42 -4.52
C PRO A 32 26.44 -8.78 -3.04
N ASP A 33 27.59 -9.00 -2.44
CA ASP A 33 27.67 -9.23 -0.99
C ASP A 33 27.33 -7.92 -0.24
N PRO A 34 26.27 -7.90 0.58
CA PRO A 34 25.88 -6.71 1.34
C PRO A 34 26.93 -6.31 2.38
N LEU A 35 27.85 -7.18 2.74
CA LEU A 35 28.90 -6.92 3.73
C LEU A 35 30.23 -6.49 3.09
N ILE A 36 30.26 -6.19 1.80
CA ILE A 36 31.42 -5.59 1.13
C ILE A 36 31.12 -4.13 0.84
N CYS A 37 31.92 -3.21 1.37
CA CYS A 37 31.84 -1.77 1.12
C CYS A 37 32.19 -1.44 -0.35
N ASN A 38 31.85 -0.22 -0.79
CA ASN A 38 32.11 0.21 -2.16
C ASN A 38 33.61 0.26 -2.50
N ASP A 39 34.46 0.40 -1.51
CA ASP A 39 35.92 0.36 -1.64
C ASP A 39 36.51 -1.07 -1.58
N GLY A 40 35.67 -2.09 -1.41
CA GLY A 40 36.05 -3.49 -1.34
C GLY A 40 36.39 -3.99 0.08
N GLN A 41 36.31 -3.15 1.10
CA GLN A 41 36.56 -3.58 2.48
C GLN A 41 35.40 -4.47 2.99
N GLN A 42 35.76 -5.53 3.72
CA GLN A 42 34.80 -6.43 4.36
C GLN A 42 34.26 -5.80 5.65
N VAL A 43 32.96 -5.76 5.81
CA VAL A 43 32.29 -5.38 7.07
C VAL A 43 32.44 -6.54 8.06
N THR A 44 33.05 -6.28 9.18
CA THR A 44 33.32 -7.30 10.23
C THR A 44 32.67 -6.96 11.56
N THR A 45 32.23 -5.69 11.74
CA THR A 45 31.63 -5.20 12.97
C THR A 45 30.30 -4.49 12.70
N ALA A 46 29.42 -4.45 13.71
CA ALA A 46 28.18 -3.69 13.65
C ALA A 46 28.44 -2.19 13.44
N ASP A 47 29.53 -1.68 13.99
CA ASP A 47 29.92 -0.27 13.88
C ASP A 47 30.30 0.12 12.44
N GLU A 48 31.06 -0.72 11.74
CA GLU A 48 31.36 -0.55 10.31
C GLU A 48 30.11 -0.63 9.46
N TRP A 49 29.17 -1.55 9.79
CA TRP A 49 27.88 -1.61 9.12
C TRP A 49 27.10 -0.30 9.27
N GLU A 50 26.89 0.17 10.50
CA GLU A 50 26.07 1.35 10.76
C GLU A 50 26.68 2.65 10.22
N LYS A 51 28.01 2.79 10.31
CA LYS A 51 28.69 4.03 9.96
C LYS A 51 29.14 4.12 8.50
N VAL A 52 29.37 2.97 7.84
CA VAL A 52 29.92 2.95 6.50
C VAL A 52 28.95 2.24 5.53
N ARG A 53 28.78 0.94 5.67
CA ARG A 53 28.08 0.16 4.64
C ARG A 53 26.60 0.46 4.50
N ARG A 54 25.89 0.59 5.60
CA ARG A 54 24.46 0.94 5.58
C ARG A 54 24.21 2.30 4.91
N PRO A 55 24.95 3.38 5.19
CA PRO A 55 24.88 4.64 4.43
C PRO A 55 25.13 4.49 2.94
N GLU A 56 26.12 3.70 2.51
CA GLU A 56 26.38 3.42 1.09
C GLU A 56 25.20 2.75 0.40
N ILE A 57 24.61 1.74 1.02
CA ILE A 57 23.45 1.03 0.49
C ILE A 57 22.23 1.98 0.42
N LEU A 58 21.97 2.75 1.46
CA LEU A 58 20.91 3.75 1.46
C LEU A 58 21.07 4.77 0.33
N GLU A 59 22.31 5.21 0.08
CA GLU A 59 22.61 6.13 -1.01
C GLU A 59 22.27 5.51 -2.38
N ILE A 60 22.60 4.24 -2.59
CA ILE A 60 22.23 3.54 -3.83
C ILE A 60 20.71 3.53 -4.01
N PHE A 61 19.96 3.17 -2.97
CA PHE A 61 18.52 3.14 -3.05
C PHE A 61 17.91 4.53 -3.25
N MET A 62 18.41 5.54 -2.56
CA MET A 62 17.95 6.92 -2.71
C MET A 62 18.29 7.53 -4.07
N SER A 63 19.46 7.22 -4.64
CA SER A 63 19.89 7.82 -5.90
C SER A 63 19.41 7.06 -7.14
N LYS A 64 19.21 5.74 -7.05
CA LYS A 64 18.96 4.87 -8.21
C LYS A 64 17.58 4.23 -8.26
N VAL A 65 16.90 4.08 -7.12
CA VAL A 65 15.65 3.30 -7.03
C VAL A 65 14.46 4.16 -6.62
N TYR A 66 14.47 4.71 -5.42
CA TYR A 66 13.31 5.38 -4.83
C TYR A 66 13.30 6.89 -4.98
N GLY A 67 14.43 7.51 -5.24
CA GLY A 67 14.59 8.96 -5.16
C GLY A 67 14.80 9.44 -3.72
N ARG A 68 15.08 10.72 -3.57
CA ARG A 68 15.24 11.39 -2.27
C ARG A 68 13.93 12.02 -1.86
N THR A 69 13.60 11.95 -0.58
CA THR A 69 12.47 12.71 -0.04
C THR A 69 12.68 14.20 -0.30
N PRO A 70 11.74 14.91 -0.93
CA PRO A 70 11.81 16.35 -1.13
C PRO A 70 11.98 17.08 0.20
N THR A 71 12.78 18.14 0.20
CA THR A 71 13.00 19.02 1.38
C THR A 71 12.05 20.21 1.40
N ASP A 72 11.28 20.42 0.33
CA ASP A 72 10.31 21.49 0.23
C ASP A 72 9.23 21.33 1.32
N LYS A 73 8.88 22.46 1.92
CA LYS A 73 7.80 22.48 2.90
C LYS A 73 6.48 22.14 2.22
N ILE A 74 5.77 21.18 2.79
CA ILE A 74 4.40 20.84 2.42
C ILE A 74 3.50 21.22 3.60
N ASP A 75 2.56 22.11 3.35
CA ASP A 75 1.52 22.42 4.31
C ASP A 75 0.40 21.39 4.18
N VAL A 76 -0.06 20.90 5.33
CA VAL A 76 -1.08 19.85 5.42
C VAL A 76 -2.23 20.38 6.25
N SER A 77 -3.42 20.32 5.66
CA SER A 77 -4.68 20.54 6.38
C SER A 77 -5.59 19.33 6.25
N TYR A 78 -6.56 19.22 7.14
CA TYR A 78 -7.51 18.12 7.10
C TYR A 78 -8.91 18.54 7.52
N THR A 79 -9.91 17.87 6.96
CA THR A 79 -11.34 18.08 7.27
C THR A 79 -11.99 16.71 7.49
N LEU A 80 -12.72 16.55 8.58
CA LEU A 80 -13.52 15.35 8.81
C LEU A 80 -14.76 15.41 7.90
N LEU A 81 -14.82 14.50 6.92
CA LEU A 81 -15.95 14.42 5.99
C LEU A 81 -17.11 13.60 6.56
N ALA A 82 -16.79 12.50 7.25
CA ALA A 82 -17.79 11.62 7.85
C ALA A 82 -17.20 10.89 9.06
N CYS A 83 -18.08 10.59 10.02
CA CYS A 83 -17.78 9.76 11.18
C CYS A 83 -18.97 8.86 11.47
N ASP A 84 -18.76 7.55 11.42
CA ASP A 84 -19.74 6.55 11.81
C ASP A 84 -19.22 5.74 13.01
N PRO A 85 -19.76 5.93 14.22
CA PRO A 85 -19.33 5.22 15.41
C PRO A 85 -19.84 3.76 15.47
N LYS A 86 -20.68 3.35 14.52
CA LYS A 86 -21.28 2.01 14.47
C LYS A 86 -20.87 1.22 13.23
N ALA A 87 -19.78 1.61 12.59
CA ALA A 87 -19.25 0.91 11.43
C ALA A 87 -18.93 -0.56 11.75
N MET A 88 -18.98 -1.41 10.73
CA MET A 88 -18.71 -2.85 10.84
C MET A 88 -19.56 -3.53 11.94
N ASP A 89 -20.86 -3.30 11.89
CA ASP A 89 -21.83 -3.82 12.87
C ASP A 89 -21.55 -3.39 14.33
N GLY A 90 -21.04 -2.14 14.49
CA GLY A 90 -20.72 -1.57 15.79
C GLY A 90 -19.34 -1.95 16.35
N LYS A 91 -18.56 -2.72 15.63
CA LYS A 91 -17.21 -3.13 16.07
C LYS A 91 -16.19 -2.00 16.02
N ALA A 92 -16.40 -1.00 15.13
CA ALA A 92 -15.45 0.08 14.92
C ALA A 92 -16.14 1.44 14.75
N THR A 93 -15.36 2.50 14.98
CA THR A 93 -15.65 3.85 14.53
C THR A 93 -14.92 4.09 13.21
N CYS A 94 -15.69 4.35 12.14
CA CYS A 94 -15.15 4.73 10.84
C CYS A 94 -15.06 6.23 10.73
N LYS A 95 -13.91 6.75 10.30
CA LYS A 95 -13.72 8.16 9.95
C LYS A 95 -13.24 8.27 8.51
N GLN A 96 -13.79 9.20 7.77
CA GLN A 96 -13.32 9.59 6.45
C GLN A 96 -12.82 11.02 6.53
N ILE A 97 -11.54 11.22 6.27
CA ILE A 97 -10.85 12.50 6.51
C ILE A 97 -10.22 12.94 5.20
N LEU A 98 -10.61 14.11 4.71
CA LEU A 98 -9.97 14.75 3.57
C LEU A 98 -8.67 15.39 4.05
N PHE A 99 -7.56 14.98 3.48
CA PHE A 99 -6.28 15.66 3.60
C PHE A 99 -6.04 16.51 2.36
N THR A 100 -5.61 17.74 2.58
CA THR A 100 -5.16 18.65 1.53
C THR A 100 -3.68 18.95 1.76
N PHE A 101 -2.87 18.60 0.79
CA PHE A 101 -1.42 18.83 0.77
C PHE A 101 -1.11 19.94 -0.22
N THR A 102 -0.36 20.96 0.18
CA THR A 102 0.06 22.03 -0.72
C THR A 102 1.51 22.46 -0.49
N ASN A 103 2.20 22.73 -1.59
CA ASN A 103 3.53 23.34 -1.57
C ASN A 103 3.50 24.81 -2.04
N GLY A 104 2.31 25.44 -2.03
CA GLY A 104 2.11 26.79 -2.52
C GLY A 104 1.97 26.92 -4.04
N LYS A 105 2.28 25.89 -4.81
CA LYS A 105 2.15 25.84 -6.29
C LYS A 105 1.11 24.83 -6.75
N LYS A 106 1.08 23.68 -6.10
CA LYS A 106 0.14 22.59 -6.40
C LYS A 106 -0.55 22.17 -5.12
N THR A 107 -1.78 21.72 -5.27
CA THR A 107 -2.59 21.15 -4.18
C THR A 107 -3.07 19.78 -4.59
N ILE A 108 -3.01 18.85 -3.64
CA ILE A 108 -3.48 17.46 -3.79
C ILE A 108 -4.44 17.18 -2.66
N ASP A 109 -5.58 16.61 -3.00
CA ASP A 109 -6.60 16.16 -2.06
C ASP A 109 -6.68 14.64 -2.04
N ALA A 110 -6.66 14.05 -0.85
CA ALA A 110 -6.77 12.62 -0.67
C ALA A 110 -7.64 12.27 0.54
N ILE A 111 -8.46 11.22 0.42
CA ILE A 111 -9.34 10.79 1.51
C ILE A 111 -8.69 9.65 2.27
N LEU A 112 -8.40 9.87 3.55
CA LEU A 112 -8.02 8.83 4.49
C LEU A 112 -9.28 8.12 5.01
N LEU A 113 -9.33 6.82 4.85
CA LEU A 113 -10.30 5.94 5.51
C LEU A 113 -9.64 5.34 6.75
N LEU A 114 -10.24 5.55 7.91
CA LEU A 114 -9.72 5.12 9.22
C LEU A 114 -10.79 4.36 9.98
N TYR A 115 -10.49 3.12 10.38
CA TYR A 115 -11.29 2.33 11.30
C TYR A 115 -10.56 2.19 12.64
N ILE A 116 -11.26 2.50 13.74
CA ILE A 116 -10.75 2.42 15.10
C ILE A 116 -11.62 1.43 15.87
N PRO A 117 -11.05 0.40 16.54
CA PRO A 117 -11.83 -0.58 17.29
C PRO A 117 -12.56 0.05 18.47
N ASN A 118 -13.86 -0.25 18.63
CA ASN A 118 -14.69 0.34 19.69
C ASN A 118 -14.49 -0.31 21.07
N HIS A 119 -13.94 -1.52 21.14
CA HIS A 119 -13.74 -2.24 22.38
C HIS A 119 -12.47 -1.88 23.13
N VAL A 120 -11.59 -1.06 22.52
CA VAL A 120 -10.34 -0.61 23.15
C VAL A 120 -10.44 0.86 23.54
N GLN A 121 -9.97 1.18 24.75
CA GLN A 121 -9.93 2.54 25.25
C GLN A 121 -8.55 3.16 25.06
N GLY A 122 -8.51 4.46 24.77
CA GLY A 122 -7.27 5.21 24.64
C GLY A 122 -6.62 5.12 23.24
N ARG A 123 -5.30 5.18 23.22
CA ARG A 123 -4.52 5.11 21.96
C ARG A 123 -4.32 3.67 21.54
N VAL A 124 -4.50 3.39 20.28
CA VAL A 124 -4.27 2.07 19.68
C VAL A 124 -3.21 2.16 18.59
N PRO A 125 -2.43 1.10 18.36
CA PRO A 125 -1.59 0.99 17.19
C PRO A 125 -2.43 1.09 15.91
N VAL A 126 -1.83 1.53 14.82
CA VAL A 126 -2.53 1.65 13.54
C VAL A 126 -1.68 1.06 12.41
N PHE A 127 -2.29 0.17 11.62
CA PHE A 127 -1.74 -0.25 10.34
C PHE A 127 -2.10 0.80 9.29
N VAL A 128 -1.09 1.38 8.64
CA VAL A 128 -1.27 2.42 7.62
C VAL A 128 -0.74 1.91 6.29
N GLY A 129 -1.52 2.04 5.23
CA GLY A 129 -1.08 1.65 3.90
C GLY A 129 -1.88 2.32 2.79
N TYR A 130 -1.26 2.42 1.62
CA TYR A 130 -1.99 2.84 0.42
C TYR A 130 -2.75 1.67 -0.18
N ASN A 131 -3.98 1.93 -0.61
CA ASN A 131 -4.70 1.05 -1.53
C ASN A 131 -4.58 1.59 -2.96
N PHE A 132 -4.63 0.69 -3.94
CA PHE A 132 -4.49 1.06 -5.34
C PHE A 132 -5.85 1.31 -6.01
N MET A 133 -6.89 0.58 -5.58
CA MET A 133 -8.19 0.53 -6.27
C MET A 133 -9.25 1.48 -5.68
N GLY A 134 -8.87 2.31 -4.70
CA GLY A 134 -9.78 3.23 -4.02
C GLY A 134 -10.38 2.68 -2.74
N ASN A 135 -10.65 3.58 -1.80
CA ASN A 135 -11.14 3.24 -0.46
C ASN A 135 -12.43 2.39 -0.49
N GLN A 136 -13.34 2.67 -1.41
CA GLN A 136 -14.60 1.94 -1.56
C GLN A 136 -14.40 0.46 -1.92
N THR A 137 -13.25 0.08 -2.48
CA THR A 137 -13.00 -1.33 -2.83
C THR A 137 -12.60 -2.18 -1.63
N THR A 138 -12.13 -1.56 -0.56
CA THR A 138 -11.56 -2.25 0.61
C THR A 138 -12.62 -2.77 1.57
N THR A 139 -13.87 -2.33 1.44
CA THR A 139 -15.00 -2.66 2.31
C THR A 139 -16.31 -2.69 1.54
N LEU A 140 -17.33 -3.37 2.08
CA LEU A 140 -18.69 -3.36 1.55
C LEU A 140 -19.55 -2.20 2.05
N GLU A 141 -19.08 -1.43 3.03
CA GLU A 141 -19.88 -0.36 3.64
C GLU A 141 -20.29 0.70 2.60
N PRO A 142 -21.59 0.99 2.47
CA PRO A 142 -22.11 1.86 1.42
C PRO A 142 -21.72 3.33 1.61
N SER A 143 -21.43 3.73 2.85
CA SER A 143 -21.10 5.12 3.23
C SER A 143 -19.69 5.56 2.82
N ILE A 144 -18.82 4.63 2.38
CA ILE A 144 -17.44 4.98 2.03
C ILE A 144 -17.41 5.71 0.70
N TYR A 145 -16.79 6.89 0.71
CA TYR A 145 -16.62 7.73 -0.47
C TYR A 145 -15.74 7.05 -1.52
N TYR A 146 -16.04 7.33 -2.78
CA TYR A 146 -15.13 7.00 -3.87
C TYR A 146 -13.92 7.93 -3.83
N SER A 147 -12.75 7.37 -4.03
CA SER A 147 -11.50 8.14 -4.05
C SER A 147 -11.48 9.12 -5.22
N PRO A 148 -11.18 10.42 -4.99
CA PRO A 148 -11.19 11.45 -6.04
C PRO A 148 -10.28 11.15 -7.23
N GLY A 149 -9.13 10.52 -6.98
CA GLY A 149 -8.14 10.17 -7.99
C GLY A 149 -8.61 9.15 -9.02
N LEU A 150 -9.69 8.39 -8.73
CA LEU A 150 -10.21 7.39 -9.67
C LEU A 150 -10.72 7.98 -10.99
N ARG A 151 -11.09 9.26 -11.01
CA ARG A 151 -11.47 9.97 -12.25
C ARG A 151 -10.36 9.99 -13.31
N PHE A 152 -9.11 9.80 -12.89
CA PHE A 152 -7.93 9.80 -13.76
C PHE A 152 -7.49 8.41 -14.19
N VAL A 153 -8.14 7.34 -13.70
CA VAL A 153 -7.73 5.96 -13.98
C VAL A 153 -8.47 5.41 -15.18
N HIS A 154 -7.72 4.81 -16.10
CA HIS A 154 -8.32 4.07 -17.21
C HIS A 154 -8.98 2.78 -16.71
N GLY A 155 -10.13 2.43 -17.32
CA GLY A 155 -10.84 1.21 -16.97
C GLY A 155 -11.54 1.25 -15.61
N LYS A 156 -11.87 2.43 -15.11
CA LYS A 156 -12.60 2.63 -13.85
C LYS A 156 -13.95 1.86 -13.77
N ASP A 157 -14.51 1.52 -14.91
CA ASP A 157 -15.75 0.74 -15.00
C ASP A 157 -15.51 -0.78 -14.87
N SER A 158 -14.25 -1.21 -14.77
CA SER A 158 -13.92 -2.61 -14.50
C SER A 158 -14.43 -3.04 -13.12
N PRO A 159 -14.91 -4.29 -12.97
CA PRO A 159 -15.36 -4.84 -11.68
C PRO A 159 -14.37 -4.69 -10.52
N VAL A 160 -13.07 -4.60 -10.80
CA VAL A 160 -12.03 -4.42 -9.77
C VAL A 160 -12.14 -3.11 -9.00
N TRP A 161 -12.82 -2.10 -9.55
CA TRP A 161 -13.05 -0.79 -8.92
C TRP A 161 -14.36 -0.70 -8.15
N THR A 162 -15.17 -1.75 -8.19
CA THR A 162 -16.46 -1.77 -7.50
C THR A 162 -16.29 -1.87 -5.99
N ARG A 163 -17.30 -1.43 -5.27
CA ARG A 163 -17.33 -1.49 -3.80
C ARG A 163 -17.09 -2.93 -3.31
N GLY A 164 -16.17 -3.08 -2.37
CA GLY A 164 -15.84 -4.36 -1.77
C GLY A 164 -15.04 -5.33 -2.64
N ALA A 165 -14.67 -4.97 -3.88
CA ALA A 165 -13.94 -5.86 -4.79
C ALA A 165 -12.59 -6.35 -4.22
N GLN A 166 -11.97 -5.58 -3.34
CA GLN A 166 -10.69 -5.90 -2.71
C GLN A 166 -10.81 -6.27 -1.22
N LYS A 167 -12.03 -6.38 -0.66
CA LYS A 167 -12.24 -6.60 0.78
C LYS A 167 -11.45 -7.78 1.36
N ASN A 168 -11.28 -8.85 0.58
CA ASN A 168 -10.57 -10.05 1.03
C ASN A 168 -9.06 -9.85 1.19
N ARG A 169 -8.52 -8.76 0.63
CA ARG A 169 -7.10 -8.37 0.76
C ARG A 169 -6.88 -7.45 1.96
N TRP A 170 -7.96 -6.87 2.50
CA TRP A 170 -7.95 -5.91 3.61
C TRP A 170 -8.60 -6.55 4.84
N CYS A 171 -7.81 -7.23 5.63
CA CYS A 171 -8.29 -8.03 6.78
C CYS A 171 -8.76 -7.17 7.95
N TYR A 172 -9.65 -6.20 7.73
CA TYR A 172 -10.12 -5.23 8.73
C TYR A 172 -10.66 -5.92 9.99
N ASP A 173 -11.53 -6.93 9.83
CA ASP A 173 -12.08 -7.65 10.98
C ASP A 173 -10.98 -8.18 11.91
N LYS A 174 -9.97 -8.85 11.35
CA LYS A 174 -8.89 -9.46 12.13
C LYS A 174 -7.99 -8.43 12.81
N ILE A 175 -7.75 -7.29 12.16
CA ILE A 175 -6.96 -6.19 12.73
C ILE A 175 -7.72 -5.56 13.88
N LEU A 176 -8.98 -5.20 13.67
CA LEU A 176 -9.83 -4.58 14.66
C LEU A 176 -10.10 -5.49 15.87
N GLU A 177 -10.33 -6.80 15.66
CA GLU A 177 -10.51 -7.78 16.74
C GLU A 177 -9.29 -7.88 17.66
N ARG A 178 -8.10 -7.61 17.17
CA ARG A 178 -6.86 -7.56 17.96
C ARG A 178 -6.68 -6.26 18.72
N GLY A 179 -7.54 -5.28 18.50
CA GLY A 179 -7.47 -3.97 19.15
C GLY A 179 -6.61 -2.95 18.42
N ASP A 180 -6.21 -3.24 17.18
CA ASP A 180 -5.45 -2.34 16.33
C ASP A 180 -6.39 -1.58 15.40
N ALA A 181 -6.04 -0.35 15.04
CA ALA A 181 -6.71 0.44 14.02
C ALA A 181 -6.13 0.17 12.63
N VAL A 182 -6.89 0.50 11.60
CA VAL A 182 -6.42 0.43 10.22
C VAL A 182 -6.76 1.72 9.48
N ALA A 183 -5.79 2.25 8.76
CA ALA A 183 -5.94 3.45 7.94
C ALA A 183 -5.45 3.19 6.52
N THR A 184 -6.20 3.64 5.53
CA THR A 184 -5.80 3.54 4.13
C THR A 184 -6.19 4.78 3.34
N MET A 185 -5.41 5.07 2.32
CA MET A 185 -5.63 6.16 1.38
C MET A 185 -5.39 5.64 -0.03
N CYS A 186 -6.15 6.12 -0.99
CA CYS A 186 -5.95 5.69 -2.36
C CYS A 186 -4.67 6.29 -2.94
N TYR A 187 -3.81 5.45 -3.51
CA TYR A 187 -2.59 5.88 -4.18
C TYR A 187 -2.88 6.92 -5.28
N HIS A 188 -3.94 6.70 -6.07
CA HIS A 188 -4.31 7.59 -7.17
C HIS A 188 -4.79 8.98 -6.73
N ASP A 189 -5.16 9.17 -5.47
CA ASP A 189 -5.47 10.49 -4.92
C ASP A 189 -4.20 11.33 -4.80
N ILE A 190 -3.05 10.69 -4.54
CA ILE A 190 -1.75 11.35 -4.37
C ILE A 190 -1.04 11.49 -5.71
N TYR A 191 -0.98 10.40 -6.49
CA TYR A 191 -0.23 10.35 -7.73
C TYR A 191 -0.95 9.48 -8.76
N PRO A 192 -1.59 10.08 -9.77
CA PRO A 192 -2.24 9.32 -10.84
C PRO A 192 -1.22 8.48 -11.61
N ASP A 193 -1.51 7.19 -11.80
CA ASP A 193 -0.65 6.29 -12.56
C ASP A 193 -0.83 6.50 -14.08
N ARG A 194 -0.50 7.73 -14.52
CA ARG A 194 -0.63 8.18 -15.91
C ARG A 194 0.47 9.15 -16.27
N ALA A 195 1.17 8.87 -17.38
CA ALA A 195 2.28 9.69 -17.83
C ALA A 195 1.87 11.14 -18.16
N GLU A 196 0.65 11.33 -18.69
CA GLU A 196 0.14 12.64 -19.13
C GLU A 196 -0.21 13.59 -17.96
N LEU A 197 -0.26 13.08 -16.73
CA LEU A 197 -0.62 13.84 -15.53
C LEU A 197 0.57 14.08 -14.59
N ARG A 198 1.78 13.73 -15.05
CA ARG A 198 3.04 13.93 -14.32
C ARG A 198 3.55 15.35 -14.36
#